data_07926986fd2ebb65df79ce2e6261dee6
#
_entry.id   07926986fd2ebb65df79ce2e6261dee6
#
_cell.length_a   1.000
_cell.length_b   1.000
_cell.length_c   1.000
_cell.angle_alpha   90.00
_cell.angle_beta   90.00
_cell.angle_gamma   90.00
#
_symmetry.space_group_name_H-M   'P 1'
#
loop_
_entity.id
_entity.type
_entity.pdbx_description
1 polymer ?
#
loop_
_entity_poly.entity_id
_entity_poly.type
_entity_poly.pdbx_seq_one_letter_code
_entity_poly.pdbx_strand_id
1 'polypeptide(L)'
;MAEINMVKKDVEKIDQASELNLTRRNVLGAGALVAGAGILGSQMIDPIAGTAYAAGSDAPIKIGFQAHRTGIGALYGRWYERTTNAAAKYINSIGGIAGRPIEIITEDDGTDPKRGADVVEKLATQHKVDFVFGTLFSHVVMGSAPRAGELKIPYFVVSEGYHVASGALNRYVFQPCITDVRAQISAVSGWMFNNLGKNVTLIYPDYAFGYNHRDYASAAAVKHGGKIVAKIAIPPTESSFTRYFVKIPKNTDVIYHVMVGPGVLTFVRELGDHFGPNHPQLF
;
A
#
# COMPACT_ATOMS: atom_id res chain seq x y z
N MET A 1 13.22 21.03 -1.04
CA MET A 1 12.22 22.12 -0.90
C MET A 1 10.98 21.90 -1.77
N ALA A 2 11.09 21.48 -3.02
CA ALA A 2 9.94 21.20 -3.89
C ALA A 2 9.03 20.06 -3.36
N GLU A 3 9.60 18.96 -2.88
CA GLU A 3 8.86 17.83 -2.29
C GLU A 3 8.13 18.21 -1.01
N ILE A 4 8.76 19.00 -0.13
CA ILE A 4 8.10 19.47 1.11
C ILE A 4 6.91 20.39 0.78
N ASN A 5 7.01 21.18 -0.28
CA ASN A 5 5.91 22.03 -0.72
C ASN A 5 4.78 21.23 -1.37
N MET A 6 5.09 20.13 -2.05
CA MET A 6 4.10 19.21 -2.59
C MET A 6 3.32 18.50 -1.46
N VAL A 7 4.03 17.98 -0.46
CA VAL A 7 3.43 17.35 0.72
C VAL A 7 2.55 18.35 1.50
N LYS A 8 2.96 19.60 1.67
CA LYS A 8 2.13 20.65 2.29
C LYS A 8 0.85 20.91 1.51
N LYS A 9 0.93 21.04 0.18
CA LYS A 9 -0.26 21.24 -0.68
C LYS A 9 -1.24 20.06 -0.61
N ASP A 10 -0.73 18.84 -0.50
CA ASP A 10 -1.57 17.66 -0.40
C ASP A 10 -2.25 17.57 0.97
N VAL A 11 -1.59 17.97 2.04
CA VAL A 11 -2.20 18.07 3.38
C VAL A 11 -3.31 19.13 3.40
N GLU A 12 -3.10 20.31 2.80
CA GLU A 12 -4.12 21.37 2.69
C GLU A 12 -5.35 20.90 1.88
N LYS A 13 -5.16 20.13 0.81
CA LYS A 13 -6.29 19.56 0.02
C LYS A 13 -7.13 18.56 0.81
N ILE A 14 -6.52 17.80 1.73
CA ILE A 14 -7.28 16.88 2.59
C ILE A 14 -8.16 17.63 3.57
N ASP A 15 -7.68 18.74 4.14
CA ASP A 15 -8.46 19.57 5.05
C ASP A 15 -9.67 20.18 4.33
N GLN A 16 -9.52 20.65 3.10
CA GLN A 16 -10.64 21.14 2.28
C GLN A 16 -11.64 20.04 1.92
N ALA A 17 -11.19 18.80 1.68
CA ALA A 17 -12.09 17.67 1.39
C ALA A 17 -12.83 17.17 2.63
N SER A 18 -12.26 17.33 3.84
CA SER A 18 -12.92 16.95 5.10
C SER A 18 -14.04 17.92 5.52
N GLU A 19 -14.06 19.13 4.97
CA GLU A 19 -15.15 20.11 5.19
C GLU A 19 -16.38 19.85 4.30
N LEU A 20 -16.28 18.96 3.31
CA LEU A 20 -17.44 18.48 2.55
C LEU A 20 -18.29 17.59 3.46
N ASN A 21 -19.32 18.18 4.06
CA ASN A 21 -20.31 17.55 4.91
C ASN A 21 -21.12 16.51 4.11
N LEU A 22 -20.51 15.36 3.82
CA LEU A 22 -21.16 14.21 3.16
C LEU A 22 -22.06 13.52 4.20
N THR A 23 -23.26 14.04 4.39
CA THR A 23 -24.28 13.34 5.17
C THR A 23 -24.76 12.11 4.40
N ARG A 24 -25.11 11.02 5.10
CA ARG A 24 -25.73 9.81 4.52
C ARG A 24 -26.88 10.13 3.55
N ARG A 25 -27.57 11.24 3.76
CA ARG A 25 -28.68 11.73 2.95
C ARG A 25 -28.23 12.20 1.56
N ASN A 26 -27.03 12.80 1.44
CA ASN A 26 -26.49 13.29 0.17
C ASN A 26 -25.93 12.16 -0.71
N VAL A 27 -25.43 11.09 -0.09
CA VAL A 27 -24.96 9.88 -0.82
C VAL A 27 -26.14 9.09 -1.36
N LEU A 28 -27.24 9.00 -0.61
CA LEU A 28 -28.47 8.31 -1.06
C LEU A 28 -29.23 9.12 -2.11
N GLY A 29 -29.15 10.46 -2.09
CA GLY A 29 -29.76 11.33 -3.11
C GLY A 29 -29.13 11.22 -4.50
N ALA A 30 -27.83 10.99 -4.58
CA ALA A 30 -27.11 10.80 -5.85
C ALA A 30 -27.42 9.45 -6.52
N GLY A 31 -27.72 8.41 -5.73
CA GLY A 31 -28.15 7.10 -6.24
C GLY A 31 -29.58 7.07 -6.80
N ALA A 32 -30.45 7.99 -6.35
CA ALA A 32 -31.86 8.01 -6.75
C ALA A 32 -32.12 8.71 -8.09
N LEU A 33 -31.19 9.51 -8.59
CA LEU A 33 -31.33 10.25 -9.86
C LEU A 33 -31.02 9.40 -11.11
N VAL A 34 -30.41 8.22 -10.96
CA VAL A 34 -30.18 7.28 -12.08
C VAL A 34 -31.35 6.30 -12.27
N ALA A 35 -32.25 6.18 -11.29
CA ALA A 35 -33.39 5.25 -11.33
C ALA A 35 -34.69 5.86 -11.88
N GLY A 36 -34.69 7.14 -12.27
CA GLY A 36 -35.90 7.90 -12.58
C GLY A 36 -36.34 8.00 -14.06
N ALA A 37 -35.64 7.37 -14.99
CA ALA A 37 -35.97 7.44 -16.43
C ALA A 37 -36.21 6.05 -17.02
N GLY A 38 -37.33 5.42 -16.67
CA GLY A 38 -37.65 4.13 -17.28
C GLY A 38 -38.80 3.37 -16.62
N ILE A 39 -39.98 4.02 -16.44
CA ILE A 39 -41.21 3.29 -16.12
C ILE A 39 -42.19 3.46 -17.26
N LEU A 40 -42.14 2.59 -18.25
CA LEU A 40 -43.26 2.12 -19.05
C LEU A 40 -42.88 0.73 -19.60
N GLY A 41 -43.34 -0.31 -18.95
CA GLY A 41 -43.19 -1.70 -19.40
C GLY A 41 -43.01 -2.65 -18.23
N SER A 42 -44.14 -3.19 -17.74
CA SER A 42 -44.15 -4.23 -16.69
C SER A 42 -43.50 -5.52 -17.20
N GLN A 43 -42.24 -5.69 -16.96
CA GLN A 43 -41.61 -6.99 -16.80
C GLN A 43 -40.73 -6.90 -15.54
N MET A 44 -40.95 -7.82 -14.60
CA MET A 44 -40.11 -7.98 -13.45
C MET A 44 -38.67 -8.15 -13.90
N ILE A 45 -37.86 -7.12 -13.70
CA ILE A 45 -36.40 -7.23 -13.88
C ILE A 45 -35.93 -7.96 -12.64
N ASP A 46 -35.60 -9.23 -12.80
CA ASP A 46 -34.79 -9.95 -11.86
C ASP A 46 -33.48 -9.14 -11.59
N PRO A 47 -33.23 -8.65 -10.37
CA PRO A 47 -32.07 -7.78 -10.13
C PRO A 47 -30.73 -8.50 -10.23
N ILE A 48 -30.72 -9.75 -10.69
CA ILE A 48 -29.53 -10.60 -10.88
C ILE A 48 -29.51 -11.23 -12.28
N ALA A 49 -30.41 -10.82 -13.19
CA ALA A 49 -30.27 -11.22 -14.60
C ALA A 49 -29.02 -10.53 -15.16
N GLY A 50 -27.95 -11.30 -15.15
CA GLY A 50 -26.62 -10.89 -15.53
C GLY A 50 -26.57 -10.05 -16.78
N THR A 51 -25.75 -9.02 -16.74
CA THR A 51 -25.06 -8.58 -17.95
C THR A 51 -24.65 -9.83 -18.69
N ALA A 52 -25.21 -10.05 -19.88
CA ALA A 52 -24.77 -11.12 -20.75
C ALA A 52 -23.27 -10.87 -21.01
N TYR A 53 -22.43 -11.47 -20.22
CA TYR A 53 -21.02 -11.60 -20.59
C TYR A 53 -21.06 -12.36 -21.91
N ALA A 54 -20.57 -11.73 -22.98
CA ALA A 54 -20.35 -12.40 -24.24
C ALA A 54 -19.73 -13.76 -23.92
N ALA A 55 -20.23 -14.84 -24.51
CA ALA A 55 -19.77 -16.19 -24.29
C ALA A 55 -18.25 -16.19 -24.40
N GLY A 56 -17.58 -16.04 -23.26
CA GLY A 56 -16.14 -15.91 -23.16
C GLY A 56 -15.53 -17.27 -23.47
N SER A 57 -14.37 -17.28 -24.07
CA SER A 57 -13.60 -18.49 -24.25
C SER A 57 -13.52 -19.28 -22.93
N ASP A 58 -13.64 -20.60 -22.97
CA ASP A 58 -13.44 -21.47 -21.79
C ASP A 58 -12.00 -21.44 -21.26
N ALA A 59 -11.14 -20.64 -21.89
CA ALA A 59 -9.75 -20.46 -21.51
C ALA A 59 -9.63 -19.82 -20.10
N PRO A 60 -8.67 -20.25 -19.29
CA PRO A 60 -8.45 -19.72 -17.96
C PRO A 60 -8.13 -18.21 -18.00
N ILE A 61 -8.51 -17.50 -16.93
CA ILE A 61 -8.03 -16.15 -16.67
C ILE A 61 -6.62 -16.29 -16.09
N LYS A 62 -5.60 -15.86 -16.84
CA LYS A 62 -4.21 -15.92 -16.42
C LYS A 62 -3.84 -14.69 -15.60
N ILE A 63 -3.46 -14.91 -14.37
CA ILE A 63 -3.07 -13.84 -13.44
C ILE A 63 -1.58 -13.97 -13.13
N GLY A 64 -0.79 -12.97 -13.49
CA GLY A 64 0.60 -12.91 -13.13
C GLY A 64 0.77 -12.47 -11.68
N PHE A 65 1.46 -13.26 -10.88
CA PHE A 65 1.81 -12.87 -9.52
C PHE A 65 3.30 -12.52 -9.43
N GLN A 66 3.59 -11.23 -9.30
CA GLN A 66 4.93 -10.74 -8.98
C GLN A 66 5.16 -10.90 -7.48
N ALA A 67 5.91 -11.92 -7.10
CA ALA A 67 6.17 -12.31 -5.73
C ALA A 67 7.60 -11.98 -5.32
N HIS A 68 7.82 -11.65 -4.05
CA HIS A 68 9.14 -11.53 -3.45
C HIS A 68 9.48 -12.83 -2.70
N ARG A 69 9.72 -13.90 -3.46
CA ARG A 69 10.11 -15.22 -2.90
C ARG A 69 11.48 -15.19 -2.25
N THR A 70 12.35 -14.30 -2.73
CA THR A 70 13.72 -14.07 -2.22
C THR A 70 13.92 -12.60 -1.84
N GLY A 71 15.11 -12.27 -1.30
CA GLY A 71 15.42 -10.94 -0.81
C GLY A 71 14.78 -10.63 0.55
N ILE A 72 14.77 -9.34 0.92
CA ILE A 72 14.27 -8.89 2.23
C ILE A 72 12.77 -9.14 2.44
N GLY A 73 12.03 -9.28 1.33
CA GLY A 73 10.60 -9.55 1.33
C GLY A 73 10.20 -11.02 1.44
N ALA A 74 11.15 -11.96 1.50
CA ALA A 74 10.88 -13.40 1.39
C ALA A 74 9.86 -13.93 2.41
N LEU A 75 9.86 -13.37 3.63
CA LEU A 75 8.89 -13.76 4.66
C LEU A 75 7.46 -13.41 4.25
N TYR A 76 7.24 -12.19 3.76
CA TYR A 76 5.94 -11.73 3.26
C TYR A 76 5.54 -12.51 2.00
N GLY A 77 6.46 -12.67 1.05
CA GLY A 77 6.24 -13.37 -0.20
C GLY A 77 5.72 -14.79 -0.01
N ARG A 78 6.27 -15.51 0.97
CA ARG A 78 5.81 -16.85 1.34
C ARG A 78 4.32 -16.87 1.73
N TRP A 79 3.89 -15.91 2.55
CA TRP A 79 2.50 -15.85 3.00
C TRP A 79 1.57 -15.37 1.90
N TYR A 80 2.00 -14.39 1.09
CA TYR A 80 1.22 -13.91 -0.04
C TYR A 80 1.01 -14.99 -1.09
N GLU A 81 2.03 -15.77 -1.40
CA GLU A 81 1.89 -16.88 -2.34
C GLU A 81 0.93 -17.96 -1.82
N ARG A 82 1.02 -18.31 -0.54
CA ARG A 82 0.10 -19.29 0.07
C ARG A 82 -1.35 -18.80 0.02
N THR A 83 -1.60 -17.55 0.39
CA THR A 83 -2.95 -16.98 0.39
C THR A 83 -3.48 -16.82 -1.03
N THR A 84 -2.66 -16.39 -1.98
CA THR A 84 -3.02 -16.27 -3.39
C THR A 84 -3.43 -17.61 -3.98
N ASN A 85 -2.64 -18.66 -3.75
CA ASN A 85 -2.95 -20.00 -4.25
C ASN A 85 -4.21 -20.57 -3.58
N ALA A 86 -4.40 -20.32 -2.27
CA ALA A 86 -5.62 -20.73 -1.57
C ALA A 86 -6.86 -20.02 -2.10
N ALA A 87 -6.77 -18.71 -2.35
CA ALA A 87 -7.85 -17.92 -2.95
C ALA A 87 -8.21 -18.41 -4.36
N ALA A 88 -7.21 -18.64 -5.22
CA ALA A 88 -7.43 -19.16 -6.55
C ALA A 88 -8.09 -20.54 -6.52
N LYS A 89 -7.64 -21.43 -5.64
CA LYS A 89 -8.26 -22.75 -5.45
C LYS A 89 -9.73 -22.62 -5.01
N TYR A 90 -10.02 -21.73 -4.07
CA TYR A 90 -11.38 -21.49 -3.61
C TYR A 90 -12.26 -20.96 -4.74
N ILE A 91 -11.82 -19.92 -5.45
CA ILE A 91 -12.59 -19.33 -6.57
C ILE A 91 -12.86 -20.39 -7.64
N ASN A 92 -11.87 -21.20 -7.99
CA ASN A 92 -12.05 -22.28 -8.97
C ASN A 92 -13.03 -23.36 -8.47
N SER A 93 -13.07 -23.65 -7.17
CA SER A 93 -14.00 -24.64 -6.60
C SER A 93 -15.47 -24.21 -6.64
N ILE A 94 -15.73 -22.90 -6.74
CA ILE A 94 -17.09 -22.35 -6.85
C ILE A 94 -17.46 -21.96 -8.30
N GLY A 95 -16.71 -22.43 -9.31
CA GLY A 95 -17.02 -22.23 -10.72
C GLY A 95 -16.19 -21.15 -11.41
N GLY A 96 -15.16 -20.60 -10.78
CA GLY A 96 -14.29 -19.58 -11.38
C GLY A 96 -14.91 -18.20 -11.43
N ILE A 97 -14.41 -17.35 -12.34
CA ILE A 97 -14.94 -16.01 -12.60
C ILE A 97 -15.67 -16.04 -13.95
N ALA A 98 -16.97 -15.78 -13.94
CA ALA A 98 -17.82 -15.89 -15.13
C ALA A 98 -17.69 -17.26 -15.83
N GLY A 99 -17.59 -18.34 -15.06
CA GLY A 99 -17.42 -19.71 -15.56
C GLY A 99 -16.00 -20.07 -15.99
N ARG A 100 -15.04 -19.15 -15.91
CA ARG A 100 -13.65 -19.37 -16.32
C ARG A 100 -12.78 -19.66 -15.10
N PRO A 101 -11.93 -20.68 -15.11
CA PRO A 101 -10.99 -20.92 -14.03
C PRO A 101 -9.89 -19.84 -14.00
N ILE A 102 -9.30 -19.64 -12.82
CA ILE A 102 -8.12 -18.78 -12.61
C ILE A 102 -6.86 -19.64 -12.65
N GLU A 103 -5.86 -19.18 -13.38
CA GLU A 103 -4.50 -19.71 -13.40
C GLU A 103 -3.54 -18.64 -12.82
N ILE A 104 -2.82 -18.98 -11.74
CA ILE A 104 -1.81 -18.08 -11.15
C ILE A 104 -0.42 -18.47 -11.67
N ILE A 105 0.26 -17.52 -12.28
CA ILE A 105 1.64 -17.67 -12.76
C ILE A 105 2.54 -16.79 -11.90
N THR A 106 3.40 -17.40 -11.09
CA THR A 106 4.20 -16.69 -10.09
C THR A 106 5.65 -16.54 -10.55
N GLU A 107 6.16 -15.31 -10.51
CA GLU A 107 7.56 -14.99 -10.78
C GLU A 107 8.16 -14.22 -9.59
N ASP A 108 9.46 -14.48 -9.31
CA ASP A 108 10.17 -13.88 -8.16
C ASP A 108 10.88 -12.58 -8.55
N ASP A 109 10.52 -11.47 -7.92
CA ASP A 109 11.18 -10.18 -8.11
C ASP A 109 12.43 -9.98 -7.24
N GLY A 110 12.70 -10.89 -6.30
CA GLY A 110 13.85 -10.80 -5.40
C GLY A 110 13.85 -9.59 -4.49
N THR A 111 12.75 -8.86 -4.40
CA THR A 111 12.64 -7.55 -3.75
C THR A 111 13.59 -6.51 -4.40
N ASP A 112 13.89 -6.66 -5.69
CA ASP A 112 14.77 -5.81 -6.49
C ASP A 112 13.98 -5.04 -7.56
N PRO A 113 14.13 -3.69 -7.69
CA PRO A 113 13.35 -2.90 -8.63
C PRO A 113 13.58 -3.25 -10.11
N LYS A 114 14.83 -3.57 -10.49
CA LYS A 114 15.18 -3.92 -11.87
C LYS A 114 14.59 -5.28 -12.22
N ARG A 115 14.80 -6.27 -11.36
CA ARG A 115 14.23 -7.60 -11.53
C ARG A 115 12.70 -7.57 -11.52
N GLY A 116 12.10 -6.66 -10.74
CA GLY A 116 10.66 -6.43 -10.74
C GLY A 116 10.14 -6.00 -12.12
N ALA A 117 10.84 -5.10 -12.82
CA ALA A 117 10.51 -4.70 -14.19
C ALA A 117 10.61 -5.88 -15.18
N ASP A 118 11.69 -6.68 -15.07
CA ASP A 118 11.89 -7.87 -15.89
C ASP A 118 10.79 -8.92 -15.68
N VAL A 119 10.33 -9.06 -14.44
CA VAL A 119 9.21 -9.97 -14.07
C VAL A 119 7.90 -9.50 -14.71
N VAL A 120 7.57 -8.21 -14.64
CA VAL A 120 6.35 -7.68 -15.30
C VAL A 120 6.42 -7.93 -16.81
N GLU A 121 7.58 -7.68 -17.43
CA GLU A 121 7.77 -7.97 -18.86
C GLU A 121 7.55 -9.45 -19.18
N LYS A 122 8.19 -10.36 -18.42
CA LYS A 122 8.07 -11.78 -18.61
C LYS A 122 6.64 -12.28 -18.47
N LEU A 123 5.94 -11.83 -17.43
CA LEU A 123 4.54 -12.18 -17.19
C LEU A 123 3.65 -11.71 -18.35
N ALA A 124 3.84 -10.49 -18.84
CA ALA A 124 3.04 -9.93 -19.91
C ALA A 124 3.34 -10.54 -21.29
N THR A 125 4.62 -10.71 -21.64
CA THR A 125 5.03 -11.06 -23.01
C THR A 125 5.20 -12.56 -23.24
N GLN A 126 5.78 -13.28 -22.28
CA GLN A 126 6.04 -14.71 -22.40
C GLN A 126 4.86 -15.54 -21.89
N HIS A 127 4.36 -15.23 -20.68
CA HIS A 127 3.22 -15.94 -20.08
C HIS A 127 1.88 -15.46 -20.59
N LYS A 128 1.82 -14.24 -21.16
CA LYS A 128 0.61 -13.62 -21.73
C LYS A 128 -0.53 -13.58 -20.72
N VAL A 129 -0.23 -13.08 -19.52
CA VAL A 129 -1.23 -12.92 -18.46
C VAL A 129 -2.20 -11.80 -18.78
N ASP A 130 -3.43 -11.91 -18.29
CA ASP A 130 -4.47 -10.88 -18.48
C ASP A 130 -4.18 -9.63 -17.66
N PHE A 131 -3.60 -9.80 -16.46
CA PHE A 131 -3.12 -8.71 -15.61
C PHE A 131 -2.07 -9.22 -14.63
N VAL A 132 -1.31 -8.29 -14.05
CA VAL A 132 -0.32 -8.58 -13.02
C VAL A 132 -0.81 -8.06 -11.69
N PHE A 133 -0.60 -8.81 -10.62
CA PHE A 133 -0.76 -8.31 -9.26
C PHE A 133 0.46 -8.66 -8.40
N GLY A 134 0.53 -7.98 -7.25
CA GLY A 134 1.61 -8.23 -6.28
C GLY A 134 2.50 -7.03 -6.13
N THR A 135 3.55 -7.26 -5.61
CA THR A 135 4.64 -6.71 -4.82
C THR A 135 4.20 -5.72 -3.73
N LEU A 136 4.80 -5.88 -2.55
CA LEU A 136 4.58 -5.05 -1.38
C LEU A 136 5.49 -3.81 -1.38
N PHE A 137 6.73 -3.98 -1.84
CA PHE A 137 7.78 -2.99 -1.64
C PHE A 137 7.69 -1.84 -2.63
N SER A 138 7.51 -0.62 -2.11
CA SER A 138 7.27 0.58 -2.92
C SER A 138 8.39 0.86 -3.92
N HIS A 139 9.65 0.59 -3.59
CA HIS A 139 10.78 0.77 -4.52
C HIS A 139 10.71 -0.23 -5.69
N VAL A 140 10.21 -1.45 -5.45
CA VAL A 140 10.00 -2.45 -6.51
C VAL A 140 8.84 -2.01 -7.42
N VAL A 141 7.73 -1.53 -6.83
CA VAL A 141 6.62 -0.97 -7.61
C VAL A 141 7.10 0.16 -8.52
N MET A 142 7.90 1.08 -7.98
CA MET A 142 8.45 2.21 -8.75
C MET A 142 9.33 1.75 -9.92
N GLY A 143 10.06 0.65 -9.76
CA GLY A 143 10.82 0.02 -10.85
C GLY A 143 9.94 -0.69 -11.88
N SER A 144 8.90 -1.38 -11.43
CA SER A 144 8.02 -2.20 -12.28
C SER A 144 6.94 -1.39 -13.01
N ALA A 145 6.44 -0.31 -12.41
CA ALA A 145 5.31 0.46 -12.93
C ALA A 145 5.54 1.06 -14.32
N PRO A 146 6.71 1.64 -14.67
CA PRO A 146 6.97 2.13 -16.03
C PRO A 146 6.78 1.02 -17.07
N ARG A 147 7.29 -0.17 -16.77
CA ARG A 147 7.20 -1.31 -17.69
C ARG A 147 5.75 -1.80 -17.87
N ALA A 148 4.96 -1.82 -16.79
CA ALA A 148 3.53 -2.11 -16.88
C ALA A 148 2.78 -1.09 -17.77
N GLY A 149 3.15 0.20 -17.66
CA GLY A 149 2.60 1.27 -18.50
C GLY A 149 2.95 1.13 -19.98
N GLU A 150 4.21 0.84 -20.32
CA GLU A 150 4.67 0.59 -21.69
C GLU A 150 3.95 -0.58 -22.33
N LEU A 151 3.80 -1.68 -21.59
CA LEU A 151 3.11 -2.90 -22.03
C LEU A 151 1.58 -2.78 -21.99
N LYS A 152 1.05 -1.68 -21.40
CA LYS A 152 -0.38 -1.44 -21.23
C LYS A 152 -1.10 -2.58 -20.49
N ILE A 153 -0.41 -3.21 -19.53
CA ILE A 153 -0.95 -4.28 -18.73
C ILE A 153 -1.45 -3.74 -17.37
N PRO A 154 -2.69 -4.06 -16.95
CA PRO A 154 -3.16 -3.68 -15.62
C PRO A 154 -2.26 -4.30 -14.52
N TYR A 155 -1.81 -3.47 -13.59
CA TYR A 155 -0.91 -3.87 -12.52
C TYR A 155 -1.49 -3.46 -11.16
N PHE A 156 -1.93 -4.44 -10.39
CA PHE A 156 -2.54 -4.27 -9.08
C PHE A 156 -1.51 -4.53 -8.00
N VAL A 157 -1.19 -3.51 -7.21
CA VAL A 157 -0.11 -3.58 -6.21
C VAL A 157 -0.62 -3.52 -4.78
N VAL A 158 0.16 -4.08 -3.86
CA VAL A 158 -0.12 -4.11 -2.42
C VAL A 158 0.74 -3.09 -1.67
N SER A 159 1.45 -2.23 -2.38
CA SER A 159 2.33 -1.22 -1.81
C SER A 159 1.56 -0.07 -1.16
N GLU A 160 2.06 0.44 -0.04
CA GLU A 160 1.47 1.56 0.70
C GLU A 160 2.02 2.92 0.25
N GLY A 161 2.96 2.96 -0.69
CA GLY A 161 3.57 4.19 -1.16
C GLY A 161 2.56 5.16 -1.78
N TYR A 162 2.58 6.42 -1.34
CA TYR A 162 1.69 7.45 -1.86
C TYR A 162 1.81 7.64 -3.38
N HIS A 163 3.00 7.47 -3.94
CA HIS A 163 3.23 7.58 -5.40
C HIS A 163 2.33 6.64 -6.21
N VAL A 164 2.00 5.49 -5.63
CA VAL A 164 1.10 4.49 -6.24
C VAL A 164 -0.33 4.97 -6.18
N ALA A 165 -0.81 5.32 -4.97
CA ALA A 165 -2.19 5.72 -4.71
C ALA A 165 -2.57 7.03 -5.42
N SER A 166 -1.60 7.94 -5.62
CA SER A 166 -1.82 9.24 -6.25
C SER A 166 -2.09 9.18 -7.76
N GLY A 167 -1.88 8.01 -8.39
CA GLY A 167 -1.94 7.88 -9.85
C GLY A 167 -0.75 8.50 -10.58
N ALA A 168 0.29 8.95 -9.84
CA ALA A 168 1.44 9.63 -10.43
C ALA A 168 2.33 8.73 -11.31
N LEU A 169 2.28 7.41 -11.12
CA LEU A 169 3.11 6.49 -11.88
C LEU A 169 2.61 6.33 -13.32
N ASN A 170 1.42 5.80 -13.51
CA ASN A 170 0.70 5.77 -14.80
C ASN A 170 -0.71 5.17 -14.60
N ARG A 171 -1.54 5.26 -15.66
CA ARG A 171 -2.94 4.82 -15.64
C ARG A 171 -3.17 3.30 -15.54
N TYR A 172 -2.14 2.49 -15.63
CA TYR A 172 -2.23 1.02 -15.55
C TYR A 172 -1.90 0.47 -14.18
N VAL A 173 -1.46 1.31 -13.22
CA VAL A 173 -1.12 0.91 -11.86
C VAL A 173 -2.26 1.24 -10.91
N PHE A 174 -2.69 0.25 -10.14
CA PHE A 174 -3.82 0.34 -9.22
C PHE A 174 -3.41 -0.16 -7.82
N GLN A 175 -3.88 0.53 -6.79
CA GLN A 175 -3.72 0.13 -5.39
C GLN A 175 -5.11 -0.14 -4.77
N PRO A 176 -5.66 -1.36 -4.89
CA PRO A 176 -7.06 -1.59 -4.59
C PRO A 176 -7.38 -1.88 -3.13
N CYS A 177 -6.43 -2.34 -2.34
CA CYS A 177 -6.75 -3.03 -1.09
C CYS A 177 -5.98 -2.57 0.15
N ILE A 178 -5.13 -1.56 0.05
CA ILE A 178 -4.39 -1.06 1.21
C ILE A 178 -4.40 0.47 1.24
N THR A 179 -4.47 1.03 2.45
CA THR A 179 -4.44 2.48 2.64
C THR A 179 -3.03 3.02 2.43
N ASP A 180 -2.88 4.09 1.68
CA ASP A 180 -1.58 4.74 1.48
C ASP A 180 -1.05 5.41 2.77
N VAL A 181 0.27 5.60 2.82
CA VAL A 181 0.98 6.16 3.98
C VAL A 181 0.42 7.53 4.41
N ARG A 182 -0.01 8.37 3.46
CA ARG A 182 -0.58 9.68 3.78
C ARG A 182 -1.88 9.54 4.58
N ALA A 183 -2.78 8.67 4.13
CA ALA A 183 -4.04 8.42 4.81
C ALA A 183 -3.83 7.75 6.17
N GLN A 184 -2.88 6.81 6.27
CA GLN A 184 -2.52 6.17 7.54
C GLN A 184 -2.06 7.21 8.56
N ILE A 185 -1.09 8.06 8.21
CA ILE A 185 -0.57 9.10 9.10
C ILE A 185 -1.65 10.11 9.46
N SER A 186 -2.48 10.52 8.51
CA SER A 186 -3.59 11.45 8.78
C SER A 186 -4.57 10.89 9.81
N ALA A 187 -4.82 9.58 9.79
CA ALA A 187 -5.75 8.93 10.71
C ALA A 187 -5.23 8.89 12.16
N VAL A 188 -3.90 8.69 12.34
CA VAL A 188 -3.35 8.42 13.68
C VAL A 188 -2.60 9.60 14.30
N SER A 189 -2.08 10.52 13.49
CA SER A 189 -1.17 11.58 13.97
C SER A 189 -1.82 12.51 15.01
N GLY A 190 -3.08 12.89 14.81
CA GLY A 190 -3.79 13.75 15.77
C GLY A 190 -3.84 13.13 17.15
N TRP A 191 -4.17 11.83 17.22
CA TRP A 191 -4.20 11.11 18.48
C TRP A 191 -2.80 10.99 19.10
N MET A 192 -1.80 10.60 18.32
CA MET A 192 -0.41 10.45 18.78
C MET A 192 0.12 11.76 19.40
N PHE A 193 0.03 12.88 18.68
CA PHE A 193 0.55 14.17 19.15
C PHE A 193 -0.23 14.74 20.33
N ASN A 194 -1.50 14.39 20.50
CA ASN A 194 -2.31 14.89 21.62
C ASN A 194 -2.19 14.04 22.89
N ASN A 195 -1.84 12.75 22.77
CA ASN A 195 -1.88 11.82 23.90
C ASN A 195 -0.51 11.28 24.31
N LEU A 196 0.45 11.13 23.38
CA LEU A 196 1.73 10.52 23.69
C LEU A 196 2.88 11.52 23.87
N GLY A 197 2.87 12.64 23.16
CA GLY A 197 3.88 13.69 23.30
C GLY A 197 4.11 14.50 22.03
N LYS A 198 4.92 15.55 22.16
CA LYS A 198 5.15 16.53 21.09
C LYS A 198 6.52 16.39 20.42
N ASN A 199 7.51 15.82 21.09
CA ASN A 199 8.85 15.61 20.55
C ASN A 199 8.98 14.18 20.01
N VAL A 200 8.98 14.04 18.70
CA VAL A 200 8.93 12.74 18.02
C VAL A 200 10.26 12.44 17.33
N THR A 201 10.83 11.28 17.61
CA THR A 201 11.90 10.70 16.80
C THR A 201 11.28 9.74 15.77
N LEU A 202 11.58 9.98 14.48
CA LEU A 202 11.16 9.08 13.40
C LEU A 202 12.25 8.04 13.13
N ILE A 203 11.88 6.75 13.15
CA ILE A 203 12.73 5.64 12.73
C ILE A 203 12.05 4.92 11.58
N TYR A 204 12.69 4.87 10.42
CA TYR A 204 12.08 4.40 9.19
C TYR A 204 13.07 3.63 8.32
N PRO A 205 12.61 2.69 7.50
CA PRO A 205 13.47 1.95 6.58
C PRO A 205 13.96 2.85 5.45
N ASP A 206 15.21 2.67 5.05
CA ASP A 206 15.92 3.51 4.08
C ASP A 206 15.53 3.17 2.64
N TYR A 207 14.24 3.37 2.29
CA TYR A 207 13.68 3.27 0.94
C TYR A 207 12.35 4.04 0.82
N ALA A 208 11.75 4.07 -0.37
CA ALA A 208 10.62 4.94 -0.73
C ALA A 208 9.45 4.94 0.27
N PHE A 209 9.06 3.79 0.83
CA PHE A 209 8.03 3.69 1.86
C PHE A 209 8.41 4.47 3.12
N GLY A 210 9.62 4.26 3.64
CA GLY A 210 10.12 4.97 4.82
C GLY A 210 10.23 6.48 4.59
N TYR A 211 10.61 6.90 3.40
CA TYR A 211 10.67 8.33 3.05
C TYR A 211 9.29 8.98 3.03
N ASN A 212 8.25 8.26 2.56
CA ASN A 212 6.88 8.75 2.66
C ASN A 212 6.45 8.92 4.13
N HIS A 213 6.73 7.95 5.00
CA HIS A 213 6.46 8.08 6.43
C HIS A 213 7.20 9.26 7.05
N ARG A 214 8.50 9.43 6.75
CA ARG A 214 9.30 10.57 7.20
C ARG A 214 8.64 11.91 6.85
N ASP A 215 8.22 12.06 5.61
CA ASP A 215 7.75 13.33 5.08
C ASP A 215 6.34 13.66 5.56
N TYR A 216 5.41 12.70 5.51
CA TYR A 216 4.04 12.90 5.99
C TYR A 216 3.98 13.03 7.52
N ALA A 217 4.78 12.27 8.29
CA ALA A 217 4.85 12.44 9.73
C ALA A 217 5.48 13.78 10.12
N SER A 218 6.45 14.27 9.34
CA SER A 218 7.01 15.61 9.57
C SER A 218 5.99 16.72 9.30
N ALA A 219 5.17 16.59 8.27
CA ALA A 219 4.09 17.54 7.99
C ALA A 219 3.00 17.47 9.08
N ALA A 220 2.64 16.28 9.53
CA ALA A 220 1.68 16.07 10.61
C ALA A 220 2.16 16.67 11.94
N ALA A 221 3.46 16.59 12.25
CA ALA A 221 4.03 17.21 13.44
C ALA A 221 3.76 18.73 13.44
N VAL A 222 4.00 19.41 12.31
CA VAL A 222 3.71 20.84 12.19
C VAL A 222 2.22 21.13 12.39
N LYS A 223 1.36 20.34 11.76
CA LYS A 223 -0.11 20.50 11.85
C LYS A 223 -0.62 20.38 13.30
N HIS A 224 -0.07 19.46 14.08
CA HIS A 224 -0.53 19.17 15.44
C HIS A 224 0.31 19.83 16.54
N GLY A 225 1.15 20.82 16.19
CA GLY A 225 1.97 21.57 17.14
C GLY A 225 3.05 20.70 17.81
N GLY A 226 3.51 19.65 17.12
CA GLY A 226 4.61 18.80 17.53
C GLY A 226 5.91 19.14 16.80
N LYS A 227 6.98 18.43 17.14
CA LYS A 227 8.31 18.59 16.55
C LYS A 227 8.96 17.26 16.29
N ILE A 228 9.55 17.10 15.09
CA ILE A 228 10.44 15.98 14.80
C ILE A 228 11.84 16.35 15.29
N VAL A 229 12.29 15.68 16.35
CA VAL A 229 13.58 15.94 17.01
C VAL A 229 14.73 15.13 16.42
N ALA A 230 14.42 13.98 15.80
CA ALA A 230 15.40 13.21 15.03
C ALA A 230 14.72 12.43 13.89
N LYS A 231 15.48 12.14 12.83
CA LYS A 231 15.08 11.33 11.68
C LYS A 231 16.16 10.30 11.44
N ILE A 232 15.86 9.02 11.67
CA ILE A 232 16.81 7.93 11.63
C ILE A 232 16.39 6.93 10.56
N ALA A 233 17.10 6.95 9.44
CA ALA A 233 16.93 5.96 8.37
C ALA A 233 17.74 4.70 8.74
N ILE A 234 17.13 3.52 8.57
CA ILE A 234 17.75 2.23 8.83
C ILE A 234 17.67 1.38 7.56
N PRO A 235 18.79 0.85 7.06
CA PRO A 235 18.76 -0.08 5.93
C PRO A 235 17.83 -1.27 6.21
N PRO A 236 17.00 -1.68 5.24
CA PRO A 236 16.03 -2.78 5.46
C PRO A 236 16.70 -4.14 5.67
N THR A 237 17.99 -4.26 5.37
CA THR A 237 18.81 -5.45 5.62
C THR A 237 19.49 -5.46 6.98
N GLU A 238 19.25 -4.43 7.80
CA GLU A 238 19.89 -4.30 9.11
C GLU A 238 19.43 -5.40 10.07
N SER A 239 20.36 -5.91 10.85
CA SER A 239 20.14 -6.98 11.83
C SER A 239 20.51 -6.62 13.25
N SER A 240 21.14 -5.44 13.50
CA SER A 240 21.51 -4.93 14.82
C SER A 240 21.28 -3.43 14.89
N PHE A 241 20.59 -2.96 15.91
CA PHE A 241 19.99 -1.64 15.92
C PHE A 241 20.56 -0.70 17.00
N THR A 242 21.29 -1.20 17.98
CA THR A 242 21.81 -0.44 19.12
C THR A 242 22.58 0.83 18.70
N ARG A 243 23.34 0.77 17.59
CA ARG A 243 24.07 1.94 17.04
C ARG A 243 23.18 3.08 16.56
N TYR A 244 21.90 2.82 16.33
CA TYR A 244 20.94 3.84 15.94
C TYR A 244 20.27 4.48 17.15
N PHE A 245 20.12 3.74 18.26
CA PHE A 245 19.45 4.24 19.46
C PHE A 245 20.21 5.35 20.15
N VAL A 246 21.54 5.34 20.06
CA VAL A 246 22.39 6.44 20.59
C VAL A 246 22.14 7.78 19.88
N LYS A 247 21.47 7.76 18.71
CA LYS A 247 21.10 8.97 17.97
C LYS A 247 19.74 9.53 18.40
N ILE A 248 19.02 8.85 19.27
CA ILE A 248 17.72 9.28 19.77
C ILE A 248 17.96 10.36 20.85
N PRO A 249 17.47 11.60 20.66
CA PRO A 249 17.64 12.66 21.63
C PRO A 249 16.94 12.35 22.96
N LYS A 250 17.55 12.80 24.08
CA LYS A 250 17.02 12.60 25.43
C LYS A 250 15.64 13.24 25.65
N ASN A 251 15.30 14.27 24.89
CA ASN A 251 14.01 14.94 24.93
C ASN A 251 12.96 14.34 23.98
N THR A 252 13.17 13.12 23.52
CA THR A 252 12.18 12.38 22.72
C THR A 252 11.05 11.92 23.62
N ASP A 253 9.81 12.30 23.31
CA ASP A 253 8.61 11.80 23.99
C ASP A 253 8.14 10.50 23.35
N VAL A 254 8.17 10.46 22.01
CA VAL A 254 7.64 9.35 21.19
C VAL A 254 8.66 8.90 20.15
N ILE A 255 8.88 7.60 20.08
CA ILE A 255 9.55 6.94 18.95
C ILE A 255 8.46 6.46 18.00
N TYR A 256 8.28 7.18 16.89
CA TYR A 256 7.43 6.71 15.79
C TYR A 256 8.29 5.83 14.88
N HIS A 257 7.97 4.53 14.81
CA HIS A 257 8.73 3.62 13.97
C HIS A 257 7.87 2.87 12.96
N VAL A 258 8.43 2.68 11.78
CA VAL A 258 7.80 1.92 10.69
C VAL A 258 8.75 0.85 10.15
N MET A 259 9.47 0.22 11.05
CA MET A 259 10.40 -0.85 10.68
C MET A 259 9.65 -2.04 10.08
N VAL A 260 10.22 -2.61 9.03
CA VAL A 260 9.69 -3.76 8.30
C VAL A 260 10.77 -4.81 8.09
N GLY A 261 10.37 -6.03 7.79
CA GLY A 261 11.30 -7.12 7.49
C GLY A 261 11.67 -7.98 8.70
N PRO A 262 12.63 -8.88 8.53
CA PRO A 262 12.96 -9.90 9.53
C PRO A 262 13.58 -9.31 10.81
N GLY A 263 14.16 -8.11 10.75
CA GLY A 263 14.81 -7.45 11.89
C GLY A 263 13.86 -6.82 12.91
N VAL A 264 12.55 -6.72 12.65
CA VAL A 264 11.60 -5.97 13.51
C VAL A 264 11.59 -6.46 14.95
N LEU A 265 11.55 -7.77 15.17
CA LEU A 265 11.57 -8.33 16.54
C LEU A 265 12.89 -8.04 17.28
N THR A 266 14.01 -8.10 16.57
CA THR A 266 15.31 -7.72 17.11
C THR A 266 15.36 -6.24 17.46
N PHE A 267 14.83 -5.38 16.58
CA PHE A 267 14.71 -3.94 16.82
C PHE A 267 13.98 -3.63 18.13
N VAL A 268 12.79 -4.20 18.31
CA VAL A 268 11.98 -3.96 19.53
C VAL A 268 12.70 -4.46 20.79
N ARG A 269 13.30 -5.66 20.72
CA ARG A 269 14.06 -6.21 21.85
C ARG A 269 15.27 -5.34 22.21
N GLU A 270 16.12 -5.02 21.23
CA GLU A 270 17.32 -4.20 21.47
C GLU A 270 16.95 -2.78 21.94
N LEU A 271 15.82 -2.23 21.50
CA LEU A 271 15.33 -0.95 21.99
C LEU A 271 14.94 -1.03 23.46
N GLY A 272 14.23 -2.08 23.87
CA GLY A 272 13.90 -2.33 25.27
C GLY A 272 15.15 -2.53 26.14
N ASP A 273 16.14 -3.30 25.64
CA ASP A 273 17.41 -3.52 26.34
C ASP A 273 18.21 -2.21 26.50
N HIS A 274 18.17 -1.32 25.50
CA HIS A 274 18.91 -0.05 25.51
C HIS A 274 18.33 0.98 26.48
N PHE A 275 17.01 1.14 26.51
CA PHE A 275 16.33 2.17 27.31
C PHE A 275 15.79 1.64 28.65
N GLY A 276 15.62 0.34 28.79
CA GLY A 276 14.97 -0.26 29.97
C GLY A 276 13.51 0.21 30.11
N PRO A 277 12.99 0.28 31.35
CA PRO A 277 11.58 0.63 31.60
C PRO A 277 11.25 2.11 31.33
N ASN A 278 12.25 2.97 31.14
CA ASN A 278 12.08 4.42 30.96
C ASN A 278 12.22 4.84 29.48
N HIS A 279 11.89 3.95 28.54
CA HIS A 279 11.94 4.26 27.13
C HIS A 279 10.86 5.31 26.73
N PRO A 280 11.12 6.16 25.71
CA PRO A 280 10.08 6.98 25.11
C PRO A 280 8.89 6.12 24.66
N GLN A 281 7.70 6.71 24.56
CA GLN A 281 6.52 5.98 24.06
C GLN A 281 6.82 5.39 22.67
N LEU A 282 6.52 4.13 22.47
CA LEU A 282 6.68 3.48 21.15
C LEU A 282 5.35 3.52 20.41
N PHE A 283 5.39 4.04 19.20
CA PHE A 283 4.22 4.21 18.34
C PHE A 283 4.48 3.64 16.94
#